data_946977c0fea6d43f789ce2e41424cc33
#
_entry.id   946977c0fea6d43f789ce2e41424cc33
#
_cell.length_a   1.000
_cell.length_b   1.000
_cell.length_c   1.000
_cell.angle_alpha   90.00
_cell.angle_beta   90.00
_cell.angle_gamma   90.00
#
_symmetry.space_group_name_H-M   'P 1'
#
loop_
_entity.id
_entity.type
_entity.pdbx_description
1 polymer ?
#
loop_
_entity_poly.entity_id
_entity_poly.type
_entity_poly.pdbx_seq_one_letter_code
_entity_poly.pdbx_strand_id
1 'polypeptide(L)'
;MKKWHYPLLASVLSIAFLAGCGQSPGSQPNTQVSTKESTTASGEITVYTALEDDQIKTYLESFKAKYPDVKVNIVRDSTGIITAKLLAEKDNPQADVVWGTAATSLLVLEQQGMLERYSPKGIEKVSPEFKDSKEPASWVGIDAWETAIAVNTKELEKRNLPIPRSYEDLIKPEYKGLIVMPNPASSGTGLLTINGIMQLKGEQEGWAYLDKLHENMAIYTHSGSKPAKMAASGEYPIGISFGYRSITEKKKGAPVEVVFPTEGSGWDVEANALMKKSEIKPEAKLFLDWAISDDVMKAYNQNFAIVSVKQEGARLPEGYAVDPIKQLIKLDLNQAAQNRDNILGEWEKRYATKSEPK
;
A
#
# COMPACT_ATOMS: atom_id res chain seq x y z
N MET A 1 -1.62 -4.79 69.63
CA MET A 1 -0.77 -4.22 70.73
C MET A 1 0.63 -4.00 70.20
N LYS A 2 1.08 -2.84 70.30
CA LYS A 2 2.32 -2.08 70.47
C LYS A 2 2.49 -1.00 69.39
N LYS A 3 2.13 0.18 69.84
CA LYS A 3 2.54 1.50 69.30
C LYS A 3 4.02 1.72 69.63
N TRP A 4 4.79 2.41 68.78
CA TRP A 4 5.83 3.28 69.28
C TRP A 4 6.12 4.45 68.30
N HIS A 5 6.44 5.56 68.94
CA HIS A 5 6.33 6.98 68.59
C HIS A 5 7.59 7.53 67.92
N TYR A 6 7.39 8.68 67.29
CA TYR A 6 8.42 9.63 66.76
C TYR A 6 9.35 10.17 67.84
N PRO A 7 10.46 10.84 67.48
CA PRO A 7 10.37 12.31 67.54
C PRO A 7 11.07 13.09 66.36
N LEU A 8 10.52 14.32 66.17
CA LEU A 8 11.06 15.47 65.48
C LEU A 8 12.37 15.94 66.08
N LEU A 9 13.24 16.55 65.25
CA LEU A 9 14.12 17.65 65.68
C LEU A 9 14.31 18.65 64.52
N ALA A 10 14.01 19.90 64.88
CA ALA A 10 14.16 21.12 64.07
C ALA A 10 15.45 21.87 64.53
N SER A 11 16.11 22.59 63.64
CA SER A 11 17.01 23.73 63.91
C SER A 11 17.31 24.43 62.59
N VAL A 12 16.82 25.56 62.26
CA VAL A 12 16.99 26.97 62.60
C VAL A 12 18.30 27.60 62.09
N LEU A 13 18.09 28.54 61.16
CA LEU A 13 18.72 29.85 60.86
C LEU A 13 20.24 29.99 60.68
N SER A 14 20.68 30.63 59.59
CA SER A 14 21.33 31.93 59.66
C SER A 14 21.45 32.63 58.29
N ILE A 15 21.04 33.89 58.27
CA ILE A 15 21.04 34.92 57.22
C ILE A 15 22.43 35.61 57.24
N ALA A 16 22.99 35.89 56.08
CA ALA A 16 23.96 36.97 55.94
C ALA A 16 23.82 37.67 54.61
N PHE A 17 23.39 38.94 54.66
CA PHE A 17 23.42 39.94 53.59
C PHE A 17 24.83 40.50 53.45
N LEU A 18 25.32 40.68 52.23
CA LEU A 18 26.26 41.75 51.92
C LEU A 18 26.04 42.28 50.51
N ALA A 19 25.76 43.56 50.46
CA ALA A 19 25.60 44.36 49.25
C ALA A 19 26.97 44.79 48.70
N GLY A 20 27.08 44.88 47.37
CA GLY A 20 28.22 45.49 46.70
C GLY A 20 27.84 45.91 45.30
N CYS A 21 27.68 47.21 45.06
CA CYS A 21 27.48 47.88 43.76
C CYS A 21 28.75 47.89 42.92
N GLY A 22 28.62 47.82 41.57
CA GLY A 22 29.67 48.33 40.69
C GLY A 22 29.62 47.90 39.24
N GLN A 23 29.06 48.73 38.36
CA GLN A 23 29.43 49.00 36.95
C GLN A 23 29.29 47.96 35.84
N SER A 24 28.44 48.28 34.86
CA SER A 24 28.41 47.80 33.46
C SER A 24 29.47 48.51 32.58
N PRO A 25 29.68 48.21 31.27
CA PRO A 25 29.05 47.20 30.41
C PRO A 25 30.10 46.37 29.60
N GLY A 26 29.77 45.14 29.27
CA GLY A 26 30.54 44.34 28.32
C GLY A 26 29.61 43.44 27.54
N SER A 27 29.48 43.71 26.25
CA SER A 27 28.71 42.92 25.30
C SER A 27 29.16 41.48 25.25
N GLN A 28 28.35 40.55 25.69
CA GLN A 28 28.53 39.13 25.41
C GLN A 28 27.61 38.68 24.28
N PRO A 29 28.07 37.85 23.34
CA PRO A 29 27.25 37.32 22.28
C PRO A 29 26.22 36.35 22.86
N ASN A 30 24.98 36.62 22.61
CA ASN A 30 23.85 35.76 22.94
C ASN A 30 23.94 34.45 22.10
N THR A 31 24.62 33.47 22.64
CA THR A 31 24.57 32.10 22.08
C THR A 31 23.18 31.55 22.40
N GLN A 32 22.24 31.75 21.49
CA GLN A 32 21.03 30.97 21.49
C GLN A 32 21.45 29.50 21.32
N VAL A 33 21.52 28.79 22.41
CA VAL A 33 21.49 27.35 22.42
C VAL A 33 20.10 26.96 21.91
N SER A 34 20.01 26.72 20.61
CA SER A 34 18.90 26.02 20.01
C SER A 34 18.91 24.62 20.63
N THR A 35 18.18 24.44 21.71
CA THR A 35 17.76 23.13 22.17
C THR A 35 16.89 22.53 21.05
N LYS A 36 17.50 21.76 20.15
CA LYS A 36 16.79 20.73 19.42
C LYS A 36 16.16 19.84 20.50
N GLU A 37 14.89 20.02 20.78
CA GLU A 37 14.08 19.00 21.39
C GLU A 37 14.15 17.78 20.48
N SER A 38 15.11 16.91 20.74
CA SER A 38 15.10 15.54 20.27
C SER A 38 14.00 14.85 21.08
N THR A 39 12.76 14.99 20.66
CA THR A 39 11.72 14.06 21.08
C THR A 39 12.07 12.74 20.45
N THR A 40 12.82 11.92 21.16
CA THR A 40 13.04 10.51 20.83
C THR A 40 11.70 9.81 20.97
N ALA A 41 10.93 9.76 19.88
CA ALA A 41 9.72 8.96 19.83
C ALA A 41 10.14 7.51 20.09
N SER A 42 9.50 6.86 21.06
CA SER A 42 9.78 5.47 21.42
C SER A 42 8.46 4.76 21.67
N GLY A 43 8.36 3.53 21.28
CA GLY A 43 7.12 2.74 21.46
C GLY A 43 7.03 1.62 20.45
N GLU A 44 5.85 1.02 20.37
CA GLU A 44 5.59 -0.12 19.51
C GLU A 44 4.26 0.04 18.78
N ILE A 45 4.27 -0.13 17.46
CA ILE A 45 3.08 -0.13 16.61
C ILE A 45 2.96 -1.42 15.82
N THR A 46 1.71 -1.82 15.53
CA THR A 46 1.38 -2.91 14.64
C THR A 46 0.86 -2.35 13.32
N VAL A 47 1.52 -2.67 12.22
CA VAL A 47 1.22 -2.20 10.88
C VAL A 47 0.78 -3.36 10.01
N TYR A 48 -0.44 -3.29 9.48
CA TYR A 48 -0.94 -4.26 8.50
C TYR A 48 -0.68 -3.72 7.09
N THR A 49 -0.18 -4.57 6.20
CA THR A 49 0.25 -4.13 4.86
C THR A 49 0.02 -5.20 3.79
N ALA A 50 -0.20 -4.74 2.56
CA ALA A 50 -0.22 -5.58 1.37
C ALA A 50 1.01 -5.38 0.46
N LEU A 51 1.93 -4.49 0.83
CA LEU A 51 3.19 -4.28 0.13
C LEU A 51 4.01 -5.59 0.07
N GLU A 52 4.83 -5.73 -0.95
CA GLU A 52 5.73 -6.89 -1.08
C GLU A 52 6.89 -6.80 -0.08
N ASP A 53 7.43 -7.95 0.37
CA ASP A 53 8.48 -8.01 1.39
C ASP A 53 9.75 -7.22 1.00
N ASP A 54 10.10 -7.24 -0.28
CA ASP A 54 11.24 -6.49 -0.82
C ASP A 54 11.01 -4.96 -0.77
N GLN A 55 9.76 -4.52 -0.98
CA GLN A 55 9.36 -3.12 -0.84
C GLN A 55 9.39 -2.68 0.63
N ILE A 56 8.74 -3.44 1.53
CA ILE A 56 8.68 -3.15 2.98
C ILE A 56 10.09 -2.93 3.54
N LYS A 57 11.02 -3.83 3.19
CA LYS A 57 12.40 -3.76 3.66
C LYS A 57 13.06 -2.42 3.28
N THR A 58 12.95 -2.06 2.00
CA THR A 58 13.57 -0.83 1.47
C THR A 58 12.91 0.42 2.01
N TYR A 59 11.58 0.44 2.04
CA TYR A 59 10.85 1.63 2.47
C TYR A 59 11.06 1.95 3.95
N LEU A 60 11.06 0.94 4.83
CA LEU A 60 11.27 1.13 6.26
C LEU A 60 12.67 1.63 6.65
N GLU A 61 13.66 1.59 5.75
CA GLU A 61 15.01 2.08 6.06
C GLU A 61 15.00 3.54 6.51
N SER A 62 14.26 4.41 5.80
CA SER A 62 14.17 5.83 6.14
C SER A 62 13.35 6.08 7.43
N PHE A 63 12.33 5.27 7.71
CA PHE A 63 11.60 5.34 8.98
C PHE A 63 12.51 4.99 10.16
N LYS A 64 13.22 3.87 10.09
CA LYS A 64 14.13 3.40 11.14
C LYS A 64 15.30 4.37 11.37
N ALA A 65 15.80 5.00 10.31
CA ALA A 65 16.84 6.02 10.43
C ALA A 65 16.33 7.26 11.18
N LYS A 66 15.06 7.63 11.00
CA LYS A 66 14.45 8.81 11.61
C LYS A 66 13.92 8.53 13.03
N TYR A 67 13.40 7.34 13.26
CA TYR A 67 12.75 6.92 14.52
C TYR A 67 13.30 5.56 14.99
N PRO A 68 14.59 5.49 15.38
CA PRO A 68 15.26 4.21 15.70
C PRO A 68 14.65 3.49 16.90
N ASP A 69 14.02 4.21 17.83
CA ASP A 69 13.45 3.67 19.06
C ASP A 69 11.97 3.28 18.92
N VAL A 70 11.37 3.44 17.72
CA VAL A 70 10.01 2.99 17.42
C VAL A 70 10.06 1.60 16.80
N LYS A 71 9.51 0.61 17.52
CA LYS A 71 9.38 -0.75 17.03
C LYS A 71 8.16 -0.88 16.13
N VAL A 72 8.34 -1.35 14.90
CA VAL A 72 7.28 -1.59 13.93
C VAL A 72 7.09 -3.09 13.73
N ASN A 73 5.94 -3.61 14.16
CA ASN A 73 5.55 -5.00 13.92
C ASN A 73 4.73 -5.06 12.63
N ILE A 74 5.26 -5.73 11.63
CA ILE A 74 4.61 -5.89 10.34
C ILE A 74 3.79 -7.18 10.31
N VAL A 75 2.51 -7.05 9.91
CA VAL A 75 1.65 -8.18 9.51
C VAL A 75 1.35 -8.01 8.03
N ARG A 76 1.93 -8.90 7.22
CA ARG A 76 1.87 -8.83 5.77
C ARG A 76 1.06 -9.97 5.20
N ASP A 77 0.11 -9.65 4.29
CA ASP A 77 -0.54 -10.60 3.39
C ASP A 77 -1.09 -9.84 2.17
N SER A 78 -1.71 -10.56 1.23
CA SER A 78 -2.39 -9.95 0.08
C SER A 78 -3.58 -9.10 0.52
N THR A 79 -3.90 -8.06 -0.25
CA THR A 79 -4.91 -7.03 0.08
C THR A 79 -6.24 -7.61 0.56
N GLY A 80 -6.78 -8.62 -0.14
CA GLY A 80 -8.06 -9.22 0.23
C GLY A 80 -8.01 -9.93 1.58
N ILE A 81 -6.88 -10.60 1.90
CA ILE A 81 -6.68 -11.26 3.19
C ILE A 81 -6.52 -10.25 4.31
N ILE A 82 -5.72 -9.19 4.09
CA ILE A 82 -5.59 -8.10 5.07
C ILE A 82 -6.94 -7.45 5.32
N THR A 83 -7.74 -7.18 4.26
CA THR A 83 -9.08 -6.61 4.39
C THR A 83 -10.01 -7.51 5.20
N ALA A 84 -10.04 -8.81 4.89
CA ALA A 84 -10.86 -9.77 5.62
C ALA A 84 -10.43 -9.89 7.10
N LYS A 85 -9.13 -9.88 7.37
CA LYS A 85 -8.58 -9.90 8.72
C LYS A 85 -8.98 -8.65 9.52
N LEU A 86 -8.83 -7.47 8.93
CA LEU A 86 -9.26 -6.21 9.54
C LEU A 86 -10.75 -6.23 9.87
N LEU A 87 -11.61 -6.65 8.92
CA LEU A 87 -13.06 -6.76 9.14
C LEU A 87 -13.40 -7.73 10.26
N ALA A 88 -12.72 -8.87 10.36
CA ALA A 88 -12.90 -9.84 11.44
C ALA A 88 -12.47 -9.29 12.83
N GLU A 89 -11.54 -8.35 12.86
CA GLU A 89 -11.05 -7.68 14.06
C GLU A 89 -11.81 -6.39 14.40
N LYS A 90 -12.95 -6.11 13.75
CA LYS A 90 -13.70 -4.84 13.88
C LYS A 90 -13.95 -4.43 15.34
N ASP A 91 -14.35 -5.38 16.16
CA ASP A 91 -14.69 -5.11 17.57
C ASP A 91 -13.47 -5.04 18.50
N ASN A 92 -12.31 -5.52 18.03
CA ASN A 92 -11.04 -5.49 18.76
C ASN A 92 -9.85 -5.33 17.80
N PRO A 93 -9.65 -4.15 17.18
CA PRO A 93 -8.63 -3.92 16.19
C PRO A 93 -7.20 -4.14 16.73
N GLN A 94 -6.45 -5.02 16.07
CA GLN A 94 -5.05 -5.29 16.44
C GLN A 94 -4.09 -4.32 15.75
N ALA A 95 -4.36 -3.96 14.50
CA ALA A 95 -3.56 -2.99 13.78
C ALA A 95 -3.69 -1.58 14.37
N ASP A 96 -2.58 -0.86 14.41
CA ASP A 96 -2.56 0.59 14.70
C ASP A 96 -2.64 1.38 13.39
N VAL A 97 -1.98 0.87 12.34
CA VAL A 97 -1.90 1.48 11.01
C VAL A 97 -2.15 0.43 9.94
N VAL A 98 -2.82 0.82 8.88
CA VAL A 98 -2.80 0.13 7.59
C VAL A 98 -1.88 0.91 6.66
N TRP A 99 -0.95 0.24 5.99
CA TRP A 99 0.04 0.84 5.12
C TRP A 99 0.13 0.13 3.79
N GLY A 100 -0.03 0.86 2.66
CA GLY A 100 0.10 0.30 1.33
C GLY A 100 -0.88 -0.85 1.05
N THR A 101 -2.18 -0.61 1.28
CA THR A 101 -3.24 -1.50 0.82
C THR A 101 -4.16 -0.75 -0.14
N ALA A 102 -5.05 -1.46 -0.86
CA ALA A 102 -5.97 -0.83 -1.79
C ALA A 102 -6.84 0.26 -1.14
N ALA A 103 -6.94 1.44 -1.75
CA ALA A 103 -7.87 2.48 -1.31
C ALA A 103 -9.31 1.98 -1.34
N THR A 104 -9.68 1.13 -2.30
CA THR A 104 -11.00 0.47 -2.33
C THR A 104 -11.26 -0.37 -1.07
N SER A 105 -10.25 -1.02 -0.50
CA SER A 105 -10.35 -1.73 0.78
C SER A 105 -10.50 -0.77 1.96
N LEU A 106 -9.76 0.34 1.98
CA LEU A 106 -9.90 1.36 3.02
C LEU A 106 -11.27 2.03 3.00
N LEU A 107 -11.84 2.25 1.82
CA LEU A 107 -13.22 2.75 1.66
C LEU A 107 -14.26 1.78 2.27
N VAL A 108 -14.05 0.46 2.14
CA VAL A 108 -14.89 -0.54 2.81
C VAL A 108 -14.76 -0.44 4.34
N LEU A 109 -13.53 -0.31 4.85
CA LEU A 109 -13.30 -0.14 6.30
C LEU A 109 -13.87 1.18 6.83
N GLU A 110 -13.80 2.26 6.06
CA GLU A 110 -14.41 3.55 6.39
C GLU A 110 -15.94 3.42 6.52
N GLN A 111 -16.60 2.76 5.56
CA GLN A 111 -18.04 2.51 5.61
C GLN A 111 -18.45 1.71 6.85
N GLN A 112 -17.55 0.87 7.37
CA GLN A 112 -17.75 0.13 8.62
C GLN A 112 -17.39 0.93 9.89
N GLY A 113 -16.97 2.19 9.76
CA GLY A 113 -16.58 3.07 10.86
C GLY A 113 -15.29 2.65 11.59
N MET A 114 -14.39 1.93 10.91
CA MET A 114 -13.17 1.34 11.48
C MET A 114 -11.94 2.25 11.37
N LEU A 115 -12.02 3.34 10.62
CA LEU A 115 -10.90 4.26 10.42
C LEU A 115 -11.03 5.48 11.34
N GLU A 116 -9.90 5.92 11.88
CA GLU A 116 -9.76 7.20 12.57
C GLU A 116 -9.33 8.26 11.56
N ARG A 117 -9.94 9.44 11.64
CA ARG A 117 -9.59 10.55 10.75
C ARG A 117 -8.30 11.22 11.20
N TYR A 118 -7.36 11.27 10.32
CA TYR A 118 -6.07 11.93 10.54
C TYR A 118 -5.49 12.42 9.22
N SER A 119 -5.24 13.73 9.12
CA SER A 119 -4.53 14.32 7.99
C SER A 119 -3.02 14.34 8.30
N PRO A 120 -2.21 13.44 7.70
CA PRO A 120 -0.77 13.42 7.93
C PRO A 120 -0.10 14.73 7.50
N LYS A 121 1.02 15.06 8.14
CA LYS A 121 1.83 16.22 7.78
C LYS A 121 2.32 16.11 6.34
N GLY A 122 2.06 17.14 5.54
CA GLY A 122 2.40 17.15 4.12
C GLY A 122 1.27 16.66 3.20
N ILE A 123 0.08 16.35 3.73
CA ILE A 123 -1.09 15.91 2.94
C ILE A 123 -1.51 16.94 1.88
N GLU A 124 -1.20 18.21 2.07
CA GLU A 124 -1.45 19.27 1.10
C GLU A 124 -0.66 19.11 -0.20
N LYS A 125 0.47 18.36 -0.17
CA LYS A 125 1.27 18.01 -1.36
C LYS A 125 0.70 16.83 -2.14
N VAL A 126 -0.16 16.03 -1.50
CA VAL A 126 -0.77 14.84 -2.11
C VAL A 126 -1.82 15.27 -3.12
N SER A 127 -1.73 14.75 -4.34
CA SER A 127 -2.72 15.01 -5.40
C SER A 127 -4.13 14.60 -4.97
N PRO A 128 -5.16 15.37 -5.34
CA PRO A 128 -6.54 15.14 -4.85
C PRO A 128 -7.09 13.74 -5.08
N GLU A 129 -6.72 13.11 -6.19
CA GLU A 129 -7.13 11.74 -6.56
C GLU A 129 -6.50 10.65 -5.68
N PHE A 130 -5.49 11.01 -4.88
CA PHE A 130 -4.76 10.10 -3.98
C PHE A 130 -5.12 10.29 -2.50
N LYS A 131 -6.19 10.96 -2.16
CA LYS A 131 -6.61 11.13 -0.76
C LYS A 131 -8.12 11.23 -0.63
N ASP A 132 -8.60 10.93 0.57
CA ASP A 132 -9.97 11.21 0.95
C ASP A 132 -10.28 12.70 0.78
N SER A 133 -11.45 12.99 0.23
CA SER A 133 -11.93 14.37 0.06
C SER A 133 -12.40 15.03 1.36
N LYS A 134 -12.55 14.26 2.43
CA LYS A 134 -12.95 14.74 3.75
C LYS A 134 -11.77 15.33 4.51
N GLU A 135 -12.04 16.26 5.43
CA GLU A 135 -11.03 16.86 6.29
C GLU A 135 -11.47 16.74 7.77
N PRO A 136 -10.69 16.12 8.67
CA PRO A 136 -9.49 15.33 8.39
C PRO A 136 -9.77 14.10 7.51
N ALA A 137 -8.76 13.67 6.74
CA ALA A 137 -8.86 12.54 5.84
C ALA A 137 -8.98 11.19 6.59
N SER A 138 -9.70 10.24 6.03
CA SER A 138 -9.75 8.86 6.55
C SER A 138 -8.65 7.97 5.96
N TRP A 139 -8.15 8.33 4.77
CA TRP A 139 -7.08 7.62 4.09
C TRP A 139 -6.24 8.55 3.22
N VAL A 140 -4.99 8.17 2.96
CA VAL A 140 -4.07 8.88 2.08
C VAL A 140 -3.25 7.89 1.26
N GLY A 141 -3.21 8.09 -0.06
CA GLY A 141 -2.46 7.26 -1.00
C GLY A 141 -0.97 7.57 -1.05
N ILE A 142 -0.21 6.60 -1.51
CA ILE A 142 1.23 6.70 -1.73
C ILE A 142 1.61 6.56 -3.20
N ASP A 143 0.95 5.66 -3.93
CA ASP A 143 1.15 5.44 -5.35
C ASP A 143 -0.09 4.78 -5.98
N ALA A 144 -0.06 4.58 -7.31
CA ALA A 144 -1.04 3.76 -8.02
C ALA A 144 -0.34 2.56 -8.63
N TRP A 145 -1.00 1.40 -8.54
CA TRP A 145 -0.58 0.21 -9.27
C TRP A 145 -1.68 -0.26 -10.23
N GLU A 146 -1.27 -0.88 -11.32
CA GLU A 146 -2.15 -1.21 -12.42
C GLU A 146 -1.94 -2.63 -12.94
N THR A 147 -2.96 -3.17 -13.60
CA THR A 147 -2.88 -4.45 -14.29
C THR A 147 -1.80 -4.40 -15.37
N ALA A 148 -0.91 -5.41 -15.34
CA ALA A 148 0.03 -5.72 -16.41
C ALA A 148 0.09 -7.23 -16.63
N ILE A 149 0.41 -7.65 -17.85
CA ILE A 149 0.52 -9.04 -18.24
C ILE A 149 2.00 -9.38 -18.37
N ALA A 150 2.47 -10.33 -17.57
CA ALA A 150 3.80 -10.91 -17.69
C ALA A 150 3.76 -12.06 -18.71
N VAL A 151 4.46 -11.93 -19.81
CA VAL A 151 4.43 -12.90 -20.91
C VAL A 151 5.81 -13.52 -21.08
N ASN A 152 5.95 -14.82 -20.84
CA ASN A 152 7.19 -15.54 -21.12
C ASN A 152 7.36 -15.75 -22.63
N THR A 153 8.26 -14.98 -23.22
CA THR A 153 8.47 -14.95 -24.66
C THR A 153 9.00 -16.28 -25.19
N LYS A 154 9.88 -16.96 -24.43
CA LYS A 154 10.43 -18.28 -24.85
C LYS A 154 9.38 -19.37 -24.83
N GLU A 155 8.48 -19.35 -23.83
CA GLU A 155 7.41 -20.34 -23.76
C GLU A 155 6.35 -20.18 -24.85
N LEU A 156 6.04 -18.94 -25.25
CA LEU A 156 5.16 -18.69 -26.40
C LEU A 156 5.83 -19.02 -27.74
N GLU A 157 7.13 -18.69 -27.89
CA GLU A 157 7.89 -19.05 -29.10
C GLU A 157 7.91 -20.57 -29.33
N LYS A 158 8.16 -21.39 -28.30
CA LYS A 158 8.10 -22.86 -28.38
C LYS A 158 6.74 -23.39 -28.86
N ARG A 159 5.68 -22.65 -28.64
CA ARG A 159 4.31 -23.01 -29.03
C ARG A 159 3.84 -22.35 -30.31
N ASN A 160 4.71 -21.54 -30.95
CA ASN A 160 4.37 -20.70 -32.10
C ASN A 160 3.16 -19.80 -31.85
N LEU A 161 3.07 -19.23 -30.64
CA LEU A 161 1.97 -18.36 -30.24
C LEU A 161 2.44 -16.89 -30.21
N PRO A 162 1.59 -15.95 -30.65
CA PRO A 162 1.88 -14.51 -30.55
C PRO A 162 1.82 -14.05 -29.08
N ILE A 163 2.42 -12.89 -28.82
CA ILE A 163 2.32 -12.22 -27.51
C ILE A 163 0.99 -11.49 -27.46
N PRO A 164 0.10 -11.79 -26.48
CA PRO A 164 -1.17 -11.08 -26.31
C PRO A 164 -0.90 -9.65 -25.86
N ARG A 165 -1.57 -8.67 -26.51
CA ARG A 165 -1.39 -7.23 -26.28
C ARG A 165 -2.62 -6.56 -25.69
N SER A 166 -3.75 -7.24 -25.67
CA SER A 166 -5.05 -6.72 -25.29
C SER A 166 -5.80 -7.72 -24.41
N TYR A 167 -6.83 -7.27 -23.74
CA TYR A 167 -7.75 -8.18 -23.06
C TYR A 167 -8.46 -9.11 -24.08
N GLU A 168 -8.78 -8.59 -25.27
CA GLU A 168 -9.39 -9.40 -26.32
C GLU A 168 -8.47 -10.53 -26.83
N ASP A 169 -7.15 -10.33 -26.81
CA ASP A 169 -6.22 -11.39 -27.16
C ASP A 169 -6.28 -12.54 -26.13
N LEU A 170 -6.44 -12.23 -24.84
CA LEU A 170 -6.41 -13.23 -23.77
C LEU A 170 -7.56 -14.27 -23.83
N ILE A 171 -8.65 -13.94 -24.53
CA ILE A 171 -9.79 -14.84 -24.69
C ILE A 171 -9.73 -15.69 -25.96
N LYS A 172 -8.66 -15.57 -26.77
CA LYS A 172 -8.48 -16.40 -27.95
C LYS A 172 -8.22 -17.86 -27.55
N PRO A 173 -8.80 -18.83 -28.26
CA PRO A 173 -8.74 -20.25 -27.86
C PRO A 173 -7.34 -20.84 -27.85
N GLU A 174 -6.38 -20.23 -28.57
CA GLU A 174 -4.98 -20.64 -28.60
C GLU A 174 -4.27 -20.52 -27.25
N TYR A 175 -4.79 -19.71 -26.32
CA TYR A 175 -4.23 -19.55 -24.98
C TYR A 175 -4.91 -20.43 -23.92
N LYS A 176 -5.73 -21.39 -24.32
CA LYS A 176 -6.45 -22.26 -23.40
C LYS A 176 -5.51 -22.99 -22.43
N GLY A 177 -5.74 -22.79 -21.12
CA GLY A 177 -4.93 -23.37 -20.05
C GLY A 177 -3.53 -22.78 -19.89
N LEU A 178 -3.22 -21.67 -20.56
CA LEU A 178 -1.91 -21.02 -20.51
C LEU A 178 -1.86 -19.78 -19.63
N ILE A 179 -3.00 -19.31 -19.15
CA ILE A 179 -3.11 -18.04 -18.41
C ILE A 179 -3.33 -18.33 -16.93
N VAL A 180 -2.65 -17.57 -16.09
CA VAL A 180 -2.87 -17.51 -14.64
C VAL A 180 -3.15 -16.07 -14.21
N MET A 181 -4.01 -15.87 -13.23
CA MET A 181 -4.29 -14.57 -12.65
C MET A 181 -4.58 -14.69 -11.15
N PRO A 182 -4.51 -13.58 -10.37
CA PRO A 182 -4.85 -13.63 -8.97
C PRO A 182 -6.36 -13.79 -8.75
N ASN A 183 -6.73 -14.53 -7.70
CA ASN A 183 -8.09 -14.58 -7.19
C ASN A 183 -8.48 -13.22 -6.59
N PRO A 184 -9.58 -12.57 -7.02
CA PRO A 184 -9.97 -11.25 -6.55
C PRO A 184 -10.38 -11.21 -5.07
N ALA A 185 -10.81 -12.33 -4.49
CA ALA A 185 -11.17 -12.38 -3.08
C ALA A 185 -9.95 -12.29 -2.16
N SER A 186 -8.80 -12.84 -2.58
CA SER A 186 -7.56 -12.78 -1.81
C SER A 186 -6.63 -11.65 -2.24
N SER A 187 -6.67 -11.22 -3.49
CA SER A 187 -5.71 -10.29 -4.09
C SER A 187 -6.35 -9.00 -4.58
N GLY A 188 -5.80 -7.86 -4.15
CA GLY A 188 -6.16 -6.54 -4.71
C GLY A 188 -5.89 -6.45 -6.21
N THR A 189 -4.80 -7.05 -6.71
CA THR A 189 -4.49 -7.10 -8.15
C THR A 189 -5.57 -7.89 -8.94
N GLY A 190 -6.08 -8.98 -8.37
CA GLY A 190 -7.21 -9.68 -8.97
C GLY A 190 -8.46 -8.81 -9.05
N LEU A 191 -8.79 -8.13 -7.95
CA LEU A 191 -9.97 -7.28 -7.87
C LEU A 191 -9.89 -6.05 -8.78
N LEU A 192 -8.74 -5.33 -8.81
CA LEU A 192 -8.57 -4.18 -9.71
C LEU A 192 -8.63 -4.56 -11.19
N THR A 193 -8.15 -5.75 -11.55
CA THR A 193 -8.27 -6.27 -12.93
C THR A 193 -9.73 -6.48 -13.30
N ILE A 194 -10.53 -7.10 -12.42
CA ILE A 194 -11.96 -7.29 -12.65
C ILE A 194 -12.71 -5.97 -12.70
N ASN A 195 -12.45 -5.06 -11.74
CA ASN A 195 -13.04 -3.72 -11.75
C ASN A 195 -12.74 -2.98 -13.06
N GLY A 196 -11.50 -3.11 -13.56
CA GLY A 196 -11.11 -2.56 -14.86
C GLY A 196 -11.92 -3.13 -16.03
N ILE A 197 -12.07 -4.43 -16.08
CA ILE A 197 -12.87 -5.11 -17.12
C ILE A 197 -14.33 -4.67 -17.04
N MET A 198 -14.92 -4.62 -15.83
CA MET A 198 -16.29 -4.15 -15.63
C MET A 198 -16.47 -2.69 -16.06
N GLN A 199 -15.49 -1.84 -15.78
CA GLN A 199 -15.53 -0.44 -16.17
C GLN A 199 -15.43 -0.25 -17.69
N LEU A 200 -14.58 -1.04 -18.36
CA LEU A 200 -14.39 -0.97 -19.81
C LEU A 200 -15.59 -1.51 -20.59
N LYS A 201 -16.23 -2.57 -20.09
CA LYS A 201 -17.23 -3.31 -20.85
C LYS A 201 -18.65 -3.15 -20.31
N GLY A 202 -18.83 -2.63 -19.10
CA GLY A 202 -20.08 -2.72 -18.35
C GLY A 202 -20.27 -4.09 -17.70
N GLU A 203 -21.21 -4.18 -16.79
CA GLU A 203 -21.37 -5.38 -15.94
C GLU A 203 -21.69 -6.64 -16.76
N GLN A 204 -22.69 -6.58 -17.62
CA GLN A 204 -23.15 -7.74 -18.40
C GLN A 204 -22.07 -8.26 -19.34
N GLU A 205 -21.46 -7.38 -20.13
CA GLU A 205 -20.40 -7.76 -21.08
C GLU A 205 -19.11 -8.10 -20.36
N GLY A 206 -18.85 -7.47 -19.20
CA GLY A 206 -17.71 -7.80 -18.33
C GLY A 206 -17.77 -9.24 -17.83
N TRP A 207 -18.93 -9.70 -17.36
CA TRP A 207 -19.11 -11.10 -16.97
C TRP A 207 -19.00 -12.04 -18.16
N ALA A 208 -19.60 -11.71 -19.30
CA ALA A 208 -19.49 -12.52 -20.52
C ALA A 208 -18.03 -12.63 -21.02
N TYR A 209 -17.24 -11.57 -20.87
CA TYR A 209 -15.80 -11.60 -21.13
C TYR A 209 -15.06 -12.50 -20.15
N LEU A 210 -15.34 -12.38 -18.85
CA LEU A 210 -14.71 -13.21 -17.80
C LEU A 210 -15.05 -14.70 -17.94
N ASP A 211 -16.24 -15.05 -18.40
CA ASP A 211 -16.60 -16.45 -18.73
C ASP A 211 -15.68 -17.01 -19.83
N LYS A 212 -15.42 -16.23 -20.89
CA LYS A 212 -14.47 -16.62 -21.94
C LYS A 212 -13.04 -16.69 -21.45
N LEU A 213 -12.62 -15.70 -20.64
CA LEU A 213 -11.28 -15.68 -20.04
C LEU A 213 -11.07 -16.90 -19.15
N HIS A 214 -12.10 -17.29 -18.38
CA HIS A 214 -12.07 -18.46 -17.51
C HIS A 214 -11.77 -19.76 -18.27
N GLU A 215 -12.23 -19.90 -19.49
CA GLU A 215 -11.89 -21.07 -20.32
C GLU A 215 -10.38 -21.20 -20.53
N ASN A 216 -9.68 -20.07 -20.67
CA ASN A 216 -8.24 -19.99 -20.89
C ASN A 216 -7.41 -20.01 -19.59
N MET A 217 -8.06 -19.80 -18.43
CA MET A 217 -7.38 -19.86 -17.14
C MET A 217 -6.94 -21.28 -16.79
N ALA A 218 -5.70 -21.40 -16.35
CA ALA A 218 -5.19 -22.61 -15.72
C ALA A 218 -5.53 -22.61 -14.22
N ILE A 219 -5.24 -21.51 -13.52
CA ILE A 219 -5.41 -21.39 -12.07
C ILE A 219 -5.57 -19.90 -11.66
N TYR A 220 -6.35 -19.68 -10.60
CA TYR A 220 -6.42 -18.41 -9.90
C TYR A 220 -5.55 -18.46 -8.64
N THR A 221 -4.49 -17.69 -8.60
CA THR A 221 -3.48 -17.71 -7.54
C THR A 221 -3.89 -16.90 -6.33
N HIS A 222 -3.35 -17.21 -5.16
CA HIS A 222 -3.64 -16.51 -3.92
C HIS A 222 -3.14 -15.05 -3.91
N SER A 223 -1.90 -14.81 -4.40
CA SER A 223 -1.27 -13.49 -4.38
C SER A 223 -1.19 -12.84 -5.75
N GLY A 224 -1.20 -11.49 -5.78
CA GLY A 224 -1.11 -10.68 -6.99
C GLY A 224 0.22 -10.82 -7.73
N SER A 225 1.31 -11.11 -7.02
CA SER A 225 2.65 -11.23 -7.58
C SER A 225 2.96 -12.63 -8.14
N LYS A 226 2.24 -13.67 -7.72
CA LYS A 226 2.52 -15.07 -8.11
C LYS A 226 2.40 -15.31 -9.62
N PRO A 227 1.40 -14.77 -10.34
CA PRO A 227 1.30 -14.96 -11.79
C PRO A 227 2.52 -14.46 -12.57
N ALA A 228 3.07 -13.30 -12.21
CA ALA A 228 4.28 -12.80 -12.84
C ALA A 228 5.50 -13.70 -12.56
N LYS A 229 5.61 -14.24 -11.34
CA LYS A 229 6.68 -15.18 -10.96
C LYS A 229 6.54 -16.51 -11.71
N MET A 230 5.31 -17.02 -11.89
CA MET A 230 5.04 -18.24 -12.67
C MET A 230 5.36 -18.05 -14.15
N ALA A 231 5.05 -16.87 -14.72
CA ALA A 231 5.47 -16.53 -16.07
C ALA A 231 6.99 -16.42 -16.17
N ALA A 232 7.65 -15.80 -15.20
CA ALA A 232 9.10 -15.65 -15.16
C ALA A 232 9.84 -16.99 -15.12
N SER A 233 9.32 -17.98 -14.36
CA SER A 233 9.88 -19.33 -14.28
C SER A 233 9.55 -20.21 -15.50
N GLY A 234 8.57 -19.81 -16.32
CA GLY A 234 8.06 -20.62 -17.44
C GLY A 234 7.07 -21.71 -17.02
N GLU A 235 6.60 -21.71 -15.76
CA GLU A 235 5.57 -22.63 -15.28
C GLU A 235 4.25 -22.42 -16.04
N TYR A 236 3.87 -21.16 -16.25
CA TYR A 236 2.78 -20.76 -17.13
C TYR A 236 3.25 -19.61 -18.04
N PRO A 237 2.91 -19.67 -19.35
CA PRO A 237 3.40 -18.67 -20.30
C PRO A 237 2.91 -17.23 -20.05
N ILE A 238 1.70 -17.07 -19.48
CA ILE A 238 1.01 -15.80 -19.38
C ILE A 238 0.50 -15.60 -17.96
N GLY A 239 0.98 -14.58 -17.29
CA GLY A 239 0.54 -14.18 -15.95
C GLY A 239 -0.12 -12.80 -15.94
N ILE A 240 -1.43 -12.72 -15.68
CA ILE A 240 -2.07 -11.43 -15.37
C ILE A 240 -1.64 -11.04 -13.96
N SER A 241 -0.94 -9.92 -13.81
CA SER A 241 -0.35 -9.44 -12.57
C SER A 241 -0.36 -7.91 -12.54
N PHE A 242 0.67 -7.29 -12.00
CA PHE A 242 0.79 -5.83 -11.95
C PHE A 242 2.17 -5.36 -12.42
N GLY A 243 2.25 -4.08 -12.81
CA GLY A 243 3.41 -3.49 -13.46
C GLY A 243 4.70 -3.71 -12.71
N TYR A 244 4.78 -3.28 -11.44
CA TYR A 244 5.98 -3.40 -10.62
C TYR A 244 6.54 -4.84 -10.58
N ARG A 245 5.70 -5.84 -10.28
CA ARG A 245 6.18 -7.22 -10.16
C ARG A 245 6.64 -7.79 -11.51
N SER A 246 5.87 -7.54 -12.56
CA SER A 246 6.23 -7.99 -13.91
C SER A 246 7.56 -7.39 -14.39
N ILE A 247 7.77 -6.10 -14.15
CA ILE A 247 9.01 -5.38 -14.44
C ILE A 247 10.17 -5.92 -13.59
N THR A 248 9.93 -6.17 -12.31
CA THR A 248 10.95 -6.71 -11.40
C THR A 248 11.45 -8.08 -11.87
N GLU A 249 10.56 -8.98 -12.29
CA GLU A 249 10.97 -10.30 -12.80
C GLU A 249 11.76 -10.17 -14.12
N LYS A 250 11.37 -9.25 -15.01
CA LYS A 250 12.15 -8.94 -16.21
C LYS A 250 13.55 -8.41 -15.87
N LYS A 251 13.66 -7.48 -14.92
CA LYS A 251 14.95 -6.93 -14.46
C LYS A 251 15.87 -7.97 -13.83
N LYS A 252 15.32 -9.05 -13.24
CA LYS A 252 16.09 -10.19 -12.75
C LYS A 252 16.60 -11.10 -13.87
N GLY A 253 16.30 -10.79 -15.14
CA GLY A 253 16.77 -11.55 -16.30
C GLY A 253 15.81 -12.64 -16.78
N ALA A 254 14.58 -12.70 -16.25
CA ALA A 254 13.58 -13.62 -16.78
C ALA A 254 13.19 -13.23 -18.24
N PRO A 255 12.91 -14.20 -19.11
CA PRO A 255 12.50 -13.94 -20.49
C PRO A 255 11.04 -13.47 -20.56
N VAL A 256 10.74 -12.38 -19.85
CA VAL A 256 9.40 -11.83 -19.71
C VAL A 256 9.29 -10.53 -20.50
N GLU A 257 8.27 -10.43 -21.36
CA GLU A 257 7.75 -9.16 -21.83
C GLU A 257 6.64 -8.68 -20.91
N VAL A 258 6.70 -7.42 -20.52
CA VAL A 258 5.66 -6.76 -19.71
C VAL A 258 4.71 -6.05 -20.67
N VAL A 259 3.48 -6.47 -20.68
CA VAL A 259 2.44 -5.92 -21.55
C VAL A 259 1.40 -5.18 -20.70
N PHE A 260 1.22 -3.91 -21.00
CA PHE A 260 0.08 -3.12 -20.51
C PHE A 260 -1.03 -3.23 -21.57
N PRO A 261 -2.25 -3.68 -21.21
CA PRO A 261 -3.33 -3.89 -22.17
C PRO A 261 -3.63 -2.63 -23.00
N THR A 262 -3.82 -2.79 -24.30
CA THR A 262 -4.07 -1.68 -25.23
C THR A 262 -5.34 -0.91 -24.94
N GLU A 263 -6.33 -1.53 -24.31
CA GLU A 263 -7.58 -0.94 -23.88
C GLU A 263 -7.44 -0.07 -22.61
N GLY A 264 -6.31 -0.17 -21.93
CA GLY A 264 -6.01 0.45 -20.65
C GLY A 264 -5.97 -0.55 -19.51
N SER A 265 -5.33 -0.17 -18.42
CA SER A 265 -5.16 -1.02 -17.24
C SER A 265 -6.17 -0.66 -16.16
N GLY A 266 -6.81 -1.67 -15.54
CA GLY A 266 -7.46 -1.52 -14.25
C GLY A 266 -6.41 -1.14 -13.20
N TRP A 267 -6.77 -0.32 -12.23
CA TRP A 267 -5.83 0.22 -11.24
C TRP A 267 -6.50 0.47 -9.90
N ASP A 268 -5.69 0.67 -8.87
CA ASP A 268 -6.11 1.15 -7.54
C ASP A 268 -4.97 1.99 -6.95
N VAL A 269 -5.22 2.62 -5.82
CA VAL A 269 -4.23 3.40 -5.07
C VAL A 269 -3.73 2.56 -3.89
N GLU A 270 -2.41 2.38 -3.76
CA GLU A 270 -1.83 1.94 -2.49
C GLU A 270 -1.98 3.07 -1.47
N ALA A 271 -2.67 2.81 -0.37
CA ALA A 271 -3.06 3.84 0.58
C ALA A 271 -2.88 3.42 2.03
N ASN A 272 -2.85 4.43 2.89
CA ASN A 272 -2.61 4.31 4.32
C ASN A 272 -3.80 4.84 5.11
N ALA A 273 -4.04 4.27 6.28
CA ALA A 273 -5.07 4.73 7.20
C ALA A 273 -4.68 4.49 8.67
N LEU A 274 -5.21 5.31 9.54
CA LEU A 274 -5.15 5.14 10.99
C LEU A 274 -6.33 4.28 11.43
N MET A 275 -6.08 3.23 12.18
CA MET A 275 -7.15 2.40 12.71
C MET A 275 -7.82 3.08 13.91
N LYS A 276 -9.16 3.02 13.95
CA LYS A 276 -9.93 3.55 15.07
C LYS A 276 -9.82 2.61 16.26
N LYS A 277 -9.26 3.11 17.37
CA LYS A 277 -9.07 2.38 18.63
C LYS A 277 -9.44 3.28 19.80
N SER A 278 -9.62 2.70 21.00
CA SER A 278 -9.86 3.45 22.23
C SER A 278 -8.70 4.37 22.60
N GLU A 279 -7.48 3.97 22.24
CA GLU A 279 -6.26 4.75 22.41
C GLU A 279 -5.47 4.76 21.09
N ILE A 280 -5.14 5.96 20.62
CA ILE A 280 -4.35 6.17 19.43
C ILE A 280 -2.91 6.48 19.82
N LYS A 281 -1.99 5.60 19.46
CA LYS A 281 -0.57 5.75 19.73
C LYS A 281 0.01 6.91 18.93
N PRO A 282 0.80 7.81 19.54
CA PRO A 282 1.48 8.89 18.83
C PRO A 282 2.37 8.39 17.69
N GLU A 283 3.02 7.26 17.88
CA GLU A 283 3.90 6.60 16.89
C GLU A 283 3.16 6.18 15.62
N ALA A 284 1.86 5.84 15.72
CA ALA A 284 1.03 5.54 14.56
C ALA A 284 0.85 6.77 13.67
N LYS A 285 0.66 7.95 14.27
CA LYS A 285 0.59 9.23 13.53
C LYS A 285 1.94 9.61 12.93
N LEU A 286 3.05 9.40 13.65
CA LEU A 286 4.40 9.61 13.12
C LEU A 286 4.68 8.71 11.93
N PHE A 287 4.20 7.46 11.97
CA PHE A 287 4.34 6.53 10.84
C PHE A 287 3.56 7.01 9.61
N LEU A 288 2.34 7.51 9.78
CA LEU A 288 1.55 8.08 8.68
C LEU A 288 2.15 9.37 8.11
N ASP A 289 2.69 10.26 8.97
CA ASP A 289 3.42 11.45 8.53
C ASP A 289 4.64 11.07 7.68
N TRP A 290 5.39 10.04 8.10
CA TRP A 290 6.51 9.53 7.35
C TRP A 290 6.07 8.86 6.05
N ALA A 291 4.98 8.10 6.05
CA ALA A 291 4.54 7.32 4.90
C ALA A 291 4.20 8.15 3.64
N ILE A 292 4.02 9.47 3.79
CA ILE A 292 3.86 10.40 2.66
C ILE A 292 4.99 11.45 2.58
N SER A 293 6.07 11.27 3.35
CA SER A 293 7.21 12.20 3.32
C SER A 293 8.05 12.06 2.05
N ASP A 294 8.78 13.12 1.70
CA ASP A 294 9.62 13.15 0.51
C ASP A 294 10.68 12.03 0.50
N ASP A 295 11.15 11.59 1.68
CA ASP A 295 12.18 10.56 1.79
C ASP A 295 11.69 9.20 1.31
N VAL A 296 10.53 8.75 1.81
CA VAL A 296 9.97 7.45 1.39
C VAL A 296 9.30 7.54 0.02
N MET A 297 8.76 8.71 -0.34
CA MET A 297 8.15 8.92 -1.66
C MET A 297 9.13 8.71 -2.80
N LYS A 298 10.41 9.08 -2.62
CA LYS A 298 11.50 8.77 -3.57
C LYS A 298 11.68 7.25 -3.74
N ALA A 299 11.53 6.48 -2.66
CA ALA A 299 11.64 5.03 -2.72
C ALA A 299 10.42 4.40 -3.42
N TYR A 300 9.20 4.92 -3.19
CA TYR A 300 8.02 4.50 -3.94
C TYR A 300 8.19 4.76 -5.44
N ASN A 301 8.71 5.94 -5.82
CA ASN A 301 8.91 6.31 -7.23
C ASN A 301 10.00 5.48 -7.95
N GLN A 302 10.86 4.76 -7.24
CA GLN A 302 11.75 3.77 -7.86
C GLN A 302 10.99 2.55 -8.39
N ASN A 303 9.84 2.26 -7.79
CA ASN A 303 9.04 1.07 -8.07
C ASN A 303 7.77 1.38 -8.89
N PHE A 304 7.16 2.55 -8.68
CA PHE A 304 5.88 2.93 -9.29
C PHE A 304 6.04 4.15 -10.19
N ALA A 305 5.36 4.11 -11.33
CA ALA A 305 5.34 5.19 -12.30
C ALA A 305 4.53 6.41 -11.83
N ILE A 306 3.53 6.18 -11.01
CA ILE A 306 2.60 7.19 -10.49
C ILE A 306 2.67 7.16 -8.98
N VAL A 307 3.11 8.27 -8.38
CA VAL A 307 3.16 8.47 -6.92
C VAL A 307 2.29 9.65 -6.51
N SER A 308 1.79 9.61 -5.29
CA SER A 308 0.80 10.56 -4.77
C SER A 308 1.34 11.98 -4.55
N VAL A 309 2.64 12.09 -4.30
CA VAL A 309 3.36 13.38 -4.19
C VAL A 309 4.36 13.46 -5.32
N LYS A 310 4.16 14.43 -6.21
CA LYS A 310 5.04 14.65 -7.36
C LYS A 310 6.48 14.91 -6.91
N GLN A 311 7.40 14.12 -7.44
CA GLN A 311 8.82 14.25 -7.17
C GLN A 311 9.49 15.07 -8.28
N GLU A 312 10.12 16.19 -7.92
CA GLU A 312 10.86 17.01 -8.88
C GLU A 312 12.06 16.24 -9.45
N GLY A 313 12.21 16.27 -10.76
CA GLY A 313 13.30 15.55 -11.45
C GLY A 313 13.19 14.03 -11.45
N ALA A 314 12.10 13.48 -10.93
CA ALA A 314 11.85 12.04 -10.97
C ALA A 314 11.80 11.52 -12.42
N ARG A 315 12.43 10.38 -12.62
CA ARG A 315 12.38 9.67 -13.92
C ARG A 315 11.33 8.57 -13.84
N LEU A 316 10.62 8.38 -14.95
CA LEU A 316 9.75 7.22 -15.10
C LEU A 316 10.58 5.94 -14.89
N PRO A 317 10.19 5.03 -13.99
CA PRO A 317 10.89 3.77 -13.84
C PRO A 317 10.86 2.98 -15.15
N GLU A 318 11.99 2.37 -15.50
CA GLU A 318 12.12 1.59 -16.74
C GLU A 318 11.14 0.42 -16.77
N GLY A 319 10.47 0.24 -17.89
CA GLY A 319 9.54 -0.85 -18.15
C GLY A 319 8.07 -0.48 -18.05
N TYR A 320 7.74 0.70 -17.53
CA TYR A 320 6.37 1.24 -17.55
C TYR A 320 5.96 1.80 -18.90
N ALA A 321 4.66 1.98 -19.12
CA ALA A 321 4.12 2.66 -20.27
C ALA A 321 4.68 4.09 -20.37
N VAL A 322 4.88 4.59 -21.59
CA VAL A 322 5.46 5.93 -21.85
C VAL A 322 4.62 7.04 -21.20
N ASP A 323 3.30 6.89 -21.19
CA ASP A 323 2.37 7.77 -20.49
C ASP A 323 1.54 6.93 -19.49
N PRO A 324 2.04 6.76 -18.25
CA PRO A 324 1.40 5.88 -17.29
C PRO A 324 -0.02 6.30 -16.93
N ILE A 325 -0.29 7.61 -16.91
CA ILE A 325 -1.62 8.14 -16.56
C ILE A 325 -2.64 7.79 -17.65
N LYS A 326 -2.25 7.90 -18.93
CA LYS A 326 -3.13 7.51 -20.04
C LYS A 326 -3.34 6.00 -20.14
N GLN A 327 -2.43 5.21 -19.56
CA GLN A 327 -2.60 3.77 -19.47
C GLN A 327 -3.72 3.37 -18.50
N LEU A 328 -4.02 4.19 -17.49
CA LEU A 328 -5.08 3.92 -16.53
C LEU A 328 -6.46 4.17 -17.15
N ILE A 329 -7.36 3.22 -16.98
CA ILE A 329 -8.77 3.43 -17.34
C ILE A 329 -9.43 4.45 -16.41
N LYS A 330 -10.52 5.09 -16.86
CA LYS A 330 -11.30 5.93 -15.97
C LYS A 330 -12.06 5.02 -14.98
N LEU A 331 -11.74 5.13 -13.69
CA LEU A 331 -12.33 4.31 -12.63
C LEU A 331 -12.80 5.20 -11.48
N ASP A 332 -13.99 4.88 -10.93
CA ASP A 332 -14.49 5.44 -9.67
C ASP A 332 -14.20 4.46 -8.53
N LEU A 333 -13.25 4.80 -7.67
CA LEU A 333 -12.84 3.95 -6.54
C LEU A 333 -13.97 3.76 -5.51
N ASN A 334 -14.84 4.75 -5.31
CA ASN A 334 -15.99 4.62 -4.41
C ASN A 334 -17.00 3.61 -4.95
N GLN A 335 -17.32 3.68 -6.24
CA GLN A 335 -18.20 2.72 -6.89
C GLN A 335 -17.59 1.31 -6.86
N ALA A 336 -16.28 1.18 -7.12
CA ALA A 336 -15.58 -0.10 -7.04
C ALA A 336 -15.63 -0.69 -5.63
N ALA A 337 -15.45 0.12 -4.58
CA ALA A 337 -15.57 -0.31 -3.20
C ALA A 337 -17.00 -0.75 -2.83
N GLN A 338 -18.03 0.00 -3.28
CA GLN A 338 -19.43 -0.34 -3.02
C GLN A 338 -19.85 -1.64 -3.70
N ASN A 339 -19.33 -1.91 -4.90
CA ASN A 339 -19.69 -3.11 -5.67
C ASN A 339 -18.84 -4.34 -5.28
N ARG A 340 -17.85 -4.18 -4.41
CA ARG A 340 -16.88 -5.22 -4.07
C ARG A 340 -17.51 -6.56 -3.70
N ASP A 341 -18.43 -6.58 -2.75
CA ASP A 341 -19.01 -7.83 -2.24
C ASP A 341 -19.89 -8.52 -3.27
N ASN A 342 -20.61 -7.76 -4.11
CA ASN A 342 -21.37 -8.29 -5.23
C ASN A 342 -20.45 -8.95 -6.27
N ILE A 343 -19.35 -8.27 -6.65
CA ILE A 343 -18.38 -8.79 -7.60
C ILE A 343 -17.72 -10.06 -7.04
N LEU A 344 -17.28 -10.05 -5.79
CA LEU A 344 -16.65 -11.21 -5.17
C LEU A 344 -17.61 -12.39 -5.05
N GLY A 345 -18.86 -12.16 -4.66
CA GLY A 345 -19.88 -13.20 -4.54
C GLY A 345 -20.22 -13.83 -5.89
N GLU A 346 -20.36 -13.03 -6.94
CA GLU A 346 -20.65 -13.53 -8.29
C GLU A 346 -19.43 -14.25 -8.89
N TRP A 347 -18.22 -13.72 -8.67
CA TRP A 347 -16.98 -14.34 -9.10
C TRP A 347 -16.78 -15.73 -8.48
N GLU A 348 -16.99 -15.86 -7.16
CA GLU A 348 -16.89 -17.12 -6.44
C GLU A 348 -17.84 -18.20 -7.02
N LYS A 349 -19.07 -17.84 -7.29
CA LYS A 349 -20.06 -18.76 -7.90
C LYS A 349 -19.61 -19.26 -9.27
N ARG A 350 -19.00 -18.39 -10.09
CA ARG A 350 -18.66 -18.74 -11.48
C ARG A 350 -17.32 -19.47 -11.59
N TYR A 351 -16.30 -19.06 -10.81
CA TYR A 351 -14.90 -19.36 -11.14
C TYR A 351 -14.10 -20.02 -10.03
N ALA A 352 -14.64 -20.24 -8.84
CA ALA A 352 -13.92 -20.80 -7.70
C ALA A 352 -13.26 -22.16 -7.95
N THR A 353 -13.77 -22.92 -8.91
CA THR A 353 -13.28 -24.28 -9.22
C THR A 353 -11.82 -24.35 -9.69
N LYS A 354 -11.27 -23.22 -10.21
CA LYS A 354 -9.87 -23.11 -10.61
C LYS A 354 -9.02 -22.32 -9.60
N SER A 355 -9.55 -22.04 -8.41
CA SER A 355 -8.78 -21.36 -7.36
C SER A 355 -7.71 -22.28 -6.79
N GLU A 356 -6.53 -21.69 -6.51
CA GLU A 356 -5.46 -22.35 -5.78
C GLU A 356 -5.97 -22.82 -4.41
N PRO A 357 -5.63 -24.03 -3.95
CA PRO A 357 -5.96 -24.50 -2.61
C PRO A 357 -5.44 -23.52 -1.53
N LYS A 358 -6.24 -23.35 -0.47
CA LYS A 358 -5.87 -22.49 0.67
C LYS A 358 -4.79 -23.12 1.53
#